data_d40872ed4eee8b4d1370bb80456410eb
#
_entry.id   d40872ed4eee8b4d1370bb80456410eb
#
_cell.length_a   1.000
_cell.length_b   1.000
_cell.length_c   1.000
_cell.angle_alpha   90.00
_cell.angle_beta   90.00
_cell.angle_gamma   90.00
#
_symmetry.space_group_name_H-M   'P 1'
#
loop_
_entity.id
_entity.type
_entity.pdbx_description
1 polymer ?
#
loop_
_entity_poly.entity_id
_entity_poly.type
_entity_poly.pdbx_seq_one_letter_code
_entity_poly.pdbx_strand_id
1 'polypeptide(L)'
;MSSVAASSHQPLAERLRPRTLGEVIGQQHVLGPGMPLRLAFESGRPHSCILWGPPGVGKTTIARLMADAFDAQFISISAVLGGVKDIREAVERAQAARDGLMQQRTIVFVDEVHRFNKSQQDAFLPHVESGLFTFIGATTENPSFEVNSALLSRAAVYVLQPLSEEDLKRIVALAQAEQALPAIE
;
A
#
# COMPACT_ATOMS: atom_id res chain seq x y z
N MET A 1 -22.68 8.34 -14.11
CA MET A 1 -22.62 7.86 -12.73
C MET A 1 -22.84 6.36 -12.72
N SER A 2 -21.79 5.60 -12.88
CA SER A 2 -21.88 4.15 -12.79
C SER A 2 -21.54 3.73 -11.38
N SER A 3 -22.57 3.55 -10.56
CA SER A 3 -22.48 2.80 -9.32
C SER A 3 -22.10 1.36 -9.70
N VAL A 4 -20.84 1.01 -9.59
CA VAL A 4 -20.45 -0.39 -9.63
C VAL A 4 -20.98 -1.00 -8.34
N ALA A 5 -22.14 -1.64 -8.46
CA ALA A 5 -22.67 -2.48 -7.40
C ALA A 5 -21.58 -3.50 -7.06
N ALA A 6 -21.10 -3.50 -5.82
CA ALA A 6 -20.18 -4.50 -5.33
C ALA A 6 -20.82 -5.86 -5.61
N SER A 7 -20.14 -6.69 -6.40
CA SER A 7 -20.69 -7.98 -6.76
C SER A 7 -20.90 -8.80 -5.48
N SER A 8 -22.07 -9.42 -5.35
CA SER A 8 -22.45 -10.23 -4.19
C SER A 8 -21.54 -11.44 -3.94
N HIS A 9 -20.55 -11.65 -4.80
CA HIS A 9 -19.63 -12.79 -4.77
C HIS A 9 -18.24 -12.44 -4.19
N GLN A 10 -17.98 -11.18 -3.83
CA GLN A 10 -16.69 -10.82 -3.22
C GLN A 10 -16.63 -11.31 -1.76
N PRO A 11 -15.46 -11.81 -1.31
CA PRO A 11 -15.26 -12.14 0.10
C PRO A 11 -15.55 -10.95 1.03
N LEU A 12 -16.05 -11.22 2.22
CA LEU A 12 -16.39 -10.18 3.20
C LEU A 12 -15.22 -9.25 3.50
N ALA A 13 -14.02 -9.80 3.66
CA ALA A 13 -12.81 -8.99 3.91
C ALA A 13 -12.53 -7.99 2.78
N GLU A 14 -12.77 -8.38 1.54
CA GLU A 14 -12.60 -7.49 0.38
C GLU A 14 -13.70 -6.41 0.33
N ARG A 15 -14.93 -6.78 0.66
CA ARG A 15 -16.05 -5.81 0.74
C ARG A 15 -15.86 -4.78 1.84
N LEU A 16 -15.21 -5.16 2.93
CA LEU A 16 -14.94 -4.29 4.08
C LEU A 16 -13.65 -3.49 3.94
N ARG A 17 -12.86 -3.74 2.90
CA ARG A 17 -11.61 -3.00 2.69
C ARG A 17 -11.89 -1.51 2.53
N PRO A 18 -11.21 -0.64 3.30
CA PRO A 18 -11.38 0.80 3.18
C PRO A 18 -11.14 1.29 1.75
N ARG A 19 -11.99 2.18 1.30
CA ARG A 19 -11.89 2.82 -0.03
C ARG A 19 -11.42 4.26 0.06
N THR A 20 -11.46 4.83 1.26
CA THR A 20 -10.98 6.17 1.55
C THR A 20 -10.11 6.13 2.79
N LEU A 21 -9.29 7.15 2.96
CA LEU A 21 -8.41 7.27 4.12
C LEU A 21 -9.21 7.36 5.42
N GLY A 22 -10.38 8.01 5.39
CA GLY A 22 -11.25 8.13 6.56
C GLY A 22 -11.88 6.83 7.03
N GLU A 23 -11.96 5.82 6.16
CA GLU A 23 -12.49 4.50 6.49
C GLU A 23 -11.46 3.57 7.14
N VAL A 24 -10.17 3.94 7.12
CA VAL A 24 -9.11 3.15 7.76
C VAL A 24 -9.30 3.18 9.27
N ILE A 25 -9.40 2.01 9.87
CA ILE A 25 -9.54 1.83 11.32
C ILE A 25 -8.15 1.59 11.91
N GLY A 26 -7.83 2.35 12.97
CA GLY A 26 -6.51 2.30 13.60
C GLY A 26 -5.46 3.17 12.91
N GLN A 27 -4.19 3.02 13.29
CA GLN A 27 -3.05 3.72 12.71
C GLN A 27 -3.11 5.25 12.86
N GLN A 28 -3.77 5.77 13.89
CA GLN A 28 -3.94 7.21 14.10
C GLN A 28 -2.61 7.96 14.29
N HIS A 29 -1.59 7.28 14.79
CA HIS A 29 -0.24 7.86 14.98
C HIS A 29 0.47 8.18 13.66
N VAL A 30 0.03 7.63 12.52
CA VAL A 30 0.58 7.91 11.19
C VAL A 30 -0.46 8.49 10.23
N LEU A 31 -1.73 8.18 10.41
CA LEU A 31 -2.83 8.60 9.55
C LEU A 31 -3.76 9.64 10.17
N GLY A 32 -3.59 9.95 11.46
CA GLY A 32 -4.37 10.98 12.13
C GLY A 32 -4.08 12.38 11.55
N PRO A 33 -4.94 13.38 11.84
CA PRO A 33 -4.72 14.75 11.38
C PRO A 33 -3.34 15.28 11.76
N GLY A 34 -2.61 15.83 10.79
CA GLY A 34 -1.28 16.38 11.00
C GLY A 34 -0.15 15.35 11.09
N MET A 35 -0.44 14.06 11.01
CA MET A 35 0.57 13.01 11.06
C MET A 35 1.27 12.82 9.70
N PRO A 36 2.52 12.31 9.68
CA PRO A 36 3.37 12.33 8.48
C PRO A 36 2.76 11.67 7.26
N LEU A 37 2.15 10.50 7.40
CA LEU A 37 1.56 9.79 6.28
C LEU A 37 0.27 10.48 5.80
N ARG A 38 -0.51 11.02 6.72
CA ARG A 38 -1.70 11.83 6.39
C ARG A 38 -1.32 13.05 5.57
N LEU A 39 -0.27 13.75 5.98
CA LEU A 39 0.24 14.92 5.25
C LEU A 39 0.70 14.57 3.84
N ALA A 40 1.32 13.41 3.67
CA ALA A 40 1.71 12.91 2.36
C ALA A 40 0.50 12.71 1.43
N PHE A 41 -0.58 12.12 1.95
CA PHE A 41 -1.85 11.99 1.20
C PHE A 41 -2.43 13.35 0.80
N GLU A 42 -2.43 14.30 1.73
CA GLU A 42 -3.02 15.62 1.52
C GLU A 42 -2.18 16.51 0.59
N SER A 43 -0.86 16.29 0.55
CA SER A 43 0.06 17.08 -0.27
C SER A 43 -0.07 16.81 -1.78
N GLY A 44 -0.66 15.68 -2.16
CA GLY A 44 -0.73 15.24 -3.55
C GLY A 44 0.62 14.81 -4.14
N ARG A 45 1.65 14.68 -3.30
CA ARG A 45 3.00 14.28 -3.71
C ARG A 45 3.35 12.92 -3.12
N PRO A 46 3.36 11.86 -3.94
CA PRO A 46 3.77 10.56 -3.47
C PRO A 46 5.26 10.56 -3.12
N HIS A 47 5.61 9.87 -2.05
CA HIS A 47 7.00 9.61 -1.69
C HIS A 47 7.19 8.14 -1.36
N SER A 48 8.37 7.62 -1.64
CA SER A 48 8.70 6.23 -1.33
C SER A 48 8.74 6.00 0.18
N CYS A 49 8.23 4.86 0.61
CA CYS A 49 8.15 4.53 2.03
C CYS A 49 8.22 3.02 2.28
N ILE A 50 8.50 2.67 3.52
CA ILE A 50 8.43 1.31 4.04
C ILE A 50 7.34 1.28 5.11
N LEU A 51 6.38 0.39 4.95
CA LEU A 51 5.33 0.14 5.94
C LEU A 51 5.73 -1.09 6.76
N TRP A 52 6.05 -0.85 8.02
CA TRP A 52 6.54 -1.88 8.93
C TRP A 52 5.50 -2.18 10.00
N GLY A 53 5.10 -3.44 10.11
CA GLY A 53 4.15 -3.86 11.14
C GLY A 53 3.76 -5.32 11.00
N PRO A 54 3.07 -5.87 12.01
CA PRO A 54 2.61 -7.25 11.97
C PRO A 54 1.62 -7.50 10.83
N PRO A 55 1.35 -8.78 10.49
CA PRO A 55 0.35 -9.10 9.48
C PRO A 55 -1.03 -8.54 9.85
N GLY A 56 -1.81 -8.17 8.84
CA GLY A 56 -3.21 -7.77 9.03
C GLY A 56 -3.44 -6.35 9.55
N VAL A 57 -2.42 -5.51 9.59
CA VAL A 57 -2.56 -4.10 10.06
C VAL A 57 -2.96 -3.12 8.96
N GLY A 58 -3.06 -3.55 7.70
CA GLY A 58 -3.55 -2.73 6.61
C GLY A 58 -2.47 -2.18 5.67
N LYS A 59 -1.28 -2.78 5.60
CA LYS A 59 -0.18 -2.31 4.73
C LYS A 59 -0.59 -2.23 3.26
N THR A 60 -1.17 -3.28 2.72
CA THR A 60 -1.66 -3.31 1.33
C THR A 60 -2.75 -2.28 1.10
N THR A 61 -3.68 -2.17 2.03
CA THR A 61 -4.78 -1.20 1.95
C THR A 61 -4.26 0.22 1.88
N ILE A 62 -3.30 0.58 2.75
CA ILE A 62 -2.69 1.92 2.74
C ILE A 62 -2.00 2.19 1.40
N ALA A 63 -1.25 1.23 0.87
CA ALA A 63 -0.57 1.39 -0.42
C ALA A 63 -1.57 1.60 -1.57
N ARG A 64 -2.68 0.87 -1.60
CA ARG A 64 -3.74 1.05 -2.60
C ARG A 64 -4.43 2.41 -2.47
N LEU A 65 -4.68 2.87 -1.25
CA LEU A 65 -5.25 4.19 -1.01
C LEU A 65 -4.31 5.30 -1.49
N MET A 66 -3.01 5.13 -1.31
CA MET A 66 -2.03 6.06 -1.87
C MET A 66 -2.09 6.12 -3.39
N ALA A 67 -2.18 4.97 -4.06
CA ALA A 67 -2.29 4.90 -5.51
C ALA A 67 -3.55 5.62 -6.00
N ASP A 68 -4.69 5.41 -5.33
CA ASP A 68 -5.95 6.05 -5.66
C ASP A 68 -5.88 7.57 -5.43
N ALA A 69 -5.30 7.99 -4.31
CA ALA A 69 -5.19 9.42 -3.97
C ALA A 69 -4.32 10.21 -4.96
N PHE A 70 -3.32 9.57 -5.56
CA PHE A 70 -2.41 10.20 -6.52
C PHE A 70 -2.78 9.88 -7.97
N ASP A 71 -3.87 9.18 -8.21
CA ASP A 71 -4.29 8.70 -9.54
C ASP A 71 -3.16 7.95 -10.25
N ALA A 72 -2.48 7.09 -9.50
CA ALA A 72 -1.33 6.34 -9.95
C ALA A 72 -1.69 4.90 -10.34
N GLN A 73 -0.96 4.36 -11.31
CA GLN A 73 -0.97 2.93 -11.59
C GLN A 73 -0.42 2.18 -10.37
N PHE A 74 -1.10 1.10 -9.95
CA PHE A 74 -0.66 0.27 -8.83
C PHE A 74 -0.14 -1.06 -9.34
N ILE A 75 1.12 -1.37 -9.04
CA ILE A 75 1.77 -2.63 -9.38
C ILE A 75 2.16 -3.32 -8.07
N SER A 76 1.65 -4.52 -7.85
CA SER A 76 1.96 -5.31 -6.66
C SER A 76 2.92 -6.44 -7.00
N ILE A 77 4.01 -6.54 -6.24
CA ILE A 77 5.01 -7.60 -6.34
C ILE A 77 5.10 -8.31 -4.98
N SER A 78 5.05 -9.65 -5.00
CA SER A 78 5.35 -10.45 -3.82
C SER A 78 6.83 -10.83 -3.84
N ALA A 79 7.58 -10.46 -2.80
CA ALA A 79 8.98 -10.86 -2.68
C ALA A 79 9.15 -12.36 -2.36
N VAL A 80 8.09 -13.02 -1.88
CA VAL A 80 8.08 -14.47 -1.65
C VAL A 80 7.96 -15.25 -2.95
N LEU A 81 7.05 -14.81 -3.84
CA LEU A 81 6.71 -15.52 -5.09
C LEU A 81 7.42 -14.93 -6.31
N GLY A 82 7.82 -13.67 -6.25
CA GLY A 82 8.40 -12.95 -7.35
C GLY A 82 9.93 -12.94 -7.38
N GLY A 83 10.47 -12.32 -8.41
CA GLY A 83 11.91 -12.19 -8.61
C GLY A 83 12.23 -11.04 -9.57
N VAL A 84 13.45 -11.07 -10.13
CA VAL A 84 13.96 -10.03 -11.04
C VAL A 84 13.05 -9.80 -12.24
N LYS A 85 12.39 -10.84 -12.72
CA LYS A 85 11.43 -10.73 -13.84
C LYS A 85 10.28 -9.79 -13.50
N ASP A 86 9.73 -9.89 -12.30
CA ASP A 86 8.63 -9.03 -11.85
C ASP A 86 9.06 -7.57 -11.70
N ILE A 87 10.29 -7.36 -11.23
CA ILE A 87 10.89 -6.03 -11.14
C ILE A 87 11.04 -5.41 -12.54
N ARG A 88 11.51 -6.20 -13.49
CA ARG A 88 11.68 -5.77 -14.89
C ARG A 88 10.35 -5.41 -15.53
N GLU A 89 9.34 -6.24 -15.35
CA GLU A 89 7.98 -5.99 -15.84
C GLU A 89 7.39 -4.71 -15.24
N ALA A 90 7.61 -4.48 -13.94
CA ALA A 90 7.17 -3.25 -13.29
C ALA A 90 7.83 -2.00 -13.87
N VAL A 91 9.13 -2.07 -14.15
CA VAL A 91 9.88 -0.98 -14.79
C VAL A 91 9.31 -0.69 -16.19
N GLU A 92 9.07 -1.71 -17.01
CA GLU A 92 8.50 -1.55 -18.34
C GLU A 92 7.11 -0.92 -18.30
N ARG A 93 6.26 -1.38 -17.40
CA ARG A 93 4.90 -0.84 -17.20
C ARG A 93 4.93 0.61 -16.71
N ALA A 94 5.85 0.95 -15.81
CA ALA A 94 6.01 2.31 -15.31
C ALA A 94 6.49 3.26 -16.42
N GLN A 95 7.43 2.82 -17.25
CA GLN A 95 7.89 3.58 -18.42
C GLN A 95 6.77 3.82 -19.42
N ALA A 96 6.00 2.79 -19.73
CA ALA A 96 4.87 2.89 -20.65
C ALA A 96 3.79 3.85 -20.12
N ALA A 97 3.50 3.81 -18.83
CA ALA A 97 2.52 4.71 -18.22
C ALA A 97 3.00 6.17 -18.22
N ARG A 98 4.27 6.41 -17.95
CA ARG A 98 4.88 7.74 -17.96
C ARG A 98 4.88 8.35 -19.37
N ASP A 99 5.24 7.53 -20.37
CA ASP A 99 5.41 7.98 -21.76
C ASP A 99 4.07 7.99 -22.52
N GLY A 100 3.00 7.46 -21.94
CA GLY A 100 1.66 7.47 -22.52
C GLY A 100 1.02 8.84 -22.52
N LEU A 101 -0.14 8.96 -23.16
CA LEU A 101 -0.89 10.20 -23.29
C LEU A 101 -1.29 10.81 -21.93
N MET A 102 -1.59 9.96 -20.96
CA MET A 102 -2.01 10.39 -19.62
C MET A 102 -0.83 10.73 -18.71
N GLN A 103 0.40 10.38 -19.08
CA GLN A 103 1.60 10.57 -18.26
C GLN A 103 1.39 10.13 -16.81
N GLN A 104 0.81 8.95 -16.65
CA GLN A 104 0.37 8.43 -15.37
C GLN A 104 1.58 8.06 -14.49
N ARG A 105 1.52 8.42 -13.21
CA ARG A 105 2.47 7.97 -12.20
C ARG A 105 2.25 6.50 -11.89
N THR A 106 3.29 5.86 -11.34
CA THR A 106 3.23 4.46 -10.92
C THR A 106 3.68 4.32 -9.47
N ILE A 107 2.95 3.54 -8.70
CA ILE A 107 3.35 3.05 -7.39
C ILE A 107 3.65 1.57 -7.53
N VAL A 108 4.84 1.16 -7.11
CA VAL A 108 5.24 -0.25 -7.02
C VAL A 108 5.21 -0.64 -5.55
N PHE A 109 4.31 -1.54 -5.22
CA PHE A 109 4.16 -2.10 -3.88
C PHE A 109 4.85 -3.46 -3.82
N VAL A 110 5.78 -3.63 -2.89
CA VAL A 110 6.52 -4.87 -2.69
C VAL A 110 6.15 -5.46 -1.34
N ASP A 111 5.35 -6.53 -1.36
CA ASP A 111 4.96 -7.23 -0.15
C ASP A 111 6.10 -8.13 0.34
N GLU A 112 6.34 -8.11 1.64
CA GLU A 112 7.42 -8.84 2.32
C GLU A 112 8.80 -8.55 1.69
N VAL A 113 9.11 -7.28 1.51
CA VAL A 113 10.35 -6.80 0.85
C VAL A 113 11.63 -7.38 1.46
N HIS A 114 11.61 -7.74 2.74
CA HIS A 114 12.74 -8.38 3.43
C HIS A 114 13.11 -9.76 2.86
N ARG A 115 12.21 -10.38 2.09
CA ARG A 115 12.47 -11.66 1.42
C ARG A 115 13.31 -11.52 0.16
N PHE A 116 13.39 -10.34 -0.42
CA PHE A 116 14.33 -10.09 -1.51
C PHE A 116 15.76 -10.01 -0.96
N ASN A 117 16.72 -10.59 -1.69
CA ASN A 117 18.13 -10.45 -1.37
C ASN A 117 18.63 -9.03 -1.71
N LYS A 118 19.88 -8.74 -1.33
CA LYS A 118 20.48 -7.41 -1.57
C LYS A 118 20.46 -7.00 -3.02
N SER A 119 20.78 -7.92 -3.93
CA SER A 119 20.82 -7.66 -5.38
C SER A 119 19.43 -7.32 -5.92
N GLN A 120 18.40 -8.02 -5.47
CA GLN A 120 17.02 -7.76 -5.87
C GLN A 120 16.53 -6.42 -5.33
N GLN A 121 16.86 -6.11 -4.08
CA GLN A 121 16.54 -4.80 -3.50
C GLN A 121 17.25 -3.66 -4.25
N ASP A 122 18.51 -3.85 -4.57
CA ASP A 122 19.29 -2.85 -5.32
C ASP A 122 18.75 -2.62 -6.74
N ALA A 123 18.07 -3.60 -7.32
CA ALA A 123 17.45 -3.46 -8.64
C ALA A 123 16.36 -2.38 -8.69
N PHE A 124 15.78 -2.01 -7.55
CA PHE A 124 14.81 -0.91 -7.46
C PHE A 124 15.47 0.47 -7.44
N LEU A 125 16.70 0.58 -6.95
CA LEU A 125 17.35 1.86 -6.65
C LEU A 125 17.39 2.85 -7.81
N PRO A 126 17.85 2.48 -9.03
CA PRO A 126 17.92 3.45 -10.13
C PRO A 126 16.56 4.06 -10.46
N HIS A 127 15.52 3.30 -10.32
CA HIS A 127 14.16 3.69 -10.67
C HIS A 127 13.50 4.53 -9.59
N VAL A 128 13.83 4.28 -8.33
CA VAL A 128 13.43 5.12 -7.19
C VAL A 128 14.14 6.46 -7.26
N GLU A 129 15.45 6.45 -7.51
CA GLU A 129 16.28 7.66 -7.63
C GLU A 129 15.85 8.56 -8.79
N SER A 130 15.53 7.96 -9.93
CA SER A 130 15.07 8.69 -11.11
C SER A 130 13.64 9.20 -11.01
N GLY A 131 12.88 8.72 -10.02
CA GLY A 131 11.46 9.04 -9.88
C GLY A 131 10.56 8.34 -10.90
N LEU A 132 11.03 7.27 -11.55
CA LEU A 132 10.23 6.50 -12.50
C LEU A 132 8.98 5.96 -11.82
N PHE A 133 9.11 5.45 -10.61
CA PHE A 133 7.98 5.03 -9.77
C PHE A 133 8.23 5.39 -8.31
N THR A 134 7.14 5.45 -7.55
CA THR A 134 7.18 5.52 -6.09
C THR A 134 7.21 4.11 -5.53
N PHE A 135 8.17 3.82 -4.67
CA PHE A 135 8.34 2.51 -4.05
C PHE A 135 7.67 2.47 -2.69
N ILE A 136 6.83 1.45 -2.46
CA ILE A 136 6.26 1.17 -1.16
C ILE A 136 6.60 -0.26 -0.79
N GLY A 137 7.49 -0.45 0.17
CA GLY A 137 7.81 -1.75 0.73
C GLY A 137 6.94 -2.06 1.94
N ALA A 138 6.47 -3.29 2.05
CA ALA A 138 5.79 -3.78 3.24
C ALA A 138 6.62 -4.89 3.88
N THR A 139 6.76 -4.86 5.20
CA THR A 139 7.55 -5.85 5.92
C THR A 139 7.01 -6.08 7.33
N THR A 140 7.13 -7.30 7.82
CA THR A 140 6.91 -7.66 9.22
C THR A 140 8.18 -7.59 10.05
N GLU A 141 9.35 -7.47 9.39
CA GLU A 141 10.67 -7.47 10.00
C GLU A 141 11.23 -6.05 10.11
N ASN A 142 12.16 -5.83 11.04
CA ASN A 142 12.77 -4.52 11.23
C ASN A 142 13.55 -4.10 9.97
N PRO A 143 13.14 -3.03 9.27
CA PRO A 143 13.80 -2.61 8.03
C PRO A 143 15.27 -2.25 8.21
N SER A 144 15.68 -1.80 9.40
CA SER A 144 17.08 -1.45 9.70
C SER A 144 18.03 -2.63 9.51
N PHE A 145 17.55 -3.86 9.66
CA PHE A 145 18.35 -5.06 9.50
C PHE A 145 18.14 -5.77 8.15
N GLU A 146 16.95 -5.63 7.57
CA GLU A 146 16.51 -6.45 6.44
C GLU A 146 16.44 -5.71 5.12
N VAL A 147 16.44 -4.38 5.14
CA VAL A 147 16.37 -3.56 3.94
C VAL A 147 17.71 -2.86 3.72
N ASN A 148 18.17 -2.82 2.47
CA ASN A 148 19.43 -2.17 2.11
C ASN A 148 19.44 -0.71 2.55
N SER A 149 20.56 -0.26 3.10
CA SER A 149 20.72 1.11 3.59
C SER A 149 20.51 2.17 2.49
N ALA A 150 20.91 1.88 1.26
CA ALA A 150 20.72 2.76 0.13
C ALA A 150 19.22 2.97 -0.18
N LEU A 151 18.43 1.91 -0.08
CA LEU A 151 16.98 1.99 -0.28
C LEU A 151 16.30 2.70 0.91
N LEU A 152 16.71 2.40 2.13
CA LEU A 152 16.22 3.07 3.34
C LEU A 152 16.48 4.58 3.34
N SER A 153 17.61 5.02 2.80
CA SER A 153 17.93 6.45 2.74
C SER A 153 17.03 7.24 1.80
N ARG A 154 16.29 6.56 0.94
CA ARG A 154 15.38 7.16 -0.04
C ARG A 154 13.91 6.93 0.29
N ALA A 155 13.62 6.33 1.43
CA ALA A 155 12.26 5.96 1.82
C ALA A 155 12.00 6.38 3.26
N ALA A 156 10.82 6.89 3.53
CA ALA A 156 10.36 7.11 4.91
C ALA A 156 9.88 5.78 5.50
N VAL A 157 10.18 5.52 6.77
CA VAL A 157 9.70 4.32 7.47
C VAL A 157 8.50 4.70 8.34
N TYR A 158 7.38 4.04 8.13
CA TYR A 158 6.19 4.20 8.95
C TYR A 158 5.94 2.91 9.73
N VAL A 159 5.92 3.02 11.05
CA VAL A 159 5.64 1.89 11.93
C VAL A 159 4.14 1.78 12.13
N LEU A 160 3.57 0.66 11.72
CA LEU A 160 2.16 0.36 11.91
C LEU A 160 2.00 -0.54 13.13
N GLN A 161 0.98 -0.26 13.93
CA GLN A 161 0.75 -0.97 15.18
C GLN A 161 -0.35 -2.01 15.03
N PRO A 162 -0.33 -3.09 15.85
CA PRO A 162 -1.46 -4.01 15.92
C PRO A 162 -2.75 -3.24 16.20
N LEU A 163 -3.86 -3.74 15.68
CA LEU A 163 -5.17 -3.16 15.96
C LEU A 163 -5.49 -3.29 17.45
N SER A 164 -6.02 -2.22 18.03
CA SER A 164 -6.49 -2.22 19.41
C SER A 164 -7.77 -3.04 19.55
N GLU A 165 -8.15 -3.37 20.78
CA GLU A 165 -9.43 -4.03 21.06
C GLU A 165 -10.61 -3.19 20.54
N GLU A 166 -10.55 -1.88 20.69
CA GLU A 166 -11.58 -0.97 20.16
C GLU A 166 -11.64 -0.99 18.64
N ASP A 167 -10.48 -1.01 17.98
CA ASP A 167 -10.41 -1.11 16.53
C ASP A 167 -11.02 -2.43 16.04
N LEU A 168 -10.72 -3.54 16.71
CA LEU A 168 -11.29 -4.84 16.38
C LEU A 168 -12.82 -4.85 16.58
N LYS A 169 -13.33 -4.22 17.63
CA LYS A 169 -14.77 -4.07 17.84
C LYS A 169 -15.44 -3.28 16.73
N ARG A 170 -14.79 -2.23 16.23
CA ARG A 170 -15.28 -1.45 15.08
C ARG A 170 -15.36 -2.30 13.82
N ILE A 171 -14.35 -3.11 13.55
CA ILE A 171 -14.32 -4.01 12.39
C ILE A 171 -15.44 -5.03 12.50
N VAL A 172 -15.61 -5.64 13.66
CA VAL A 172 -16.70 -6.61 13.89
C VAL A 172 -18.07 -5.95 13.70
N ALA A 173 -18.26 -4.74 14.19
CA ALA A 173 -19.50 -4.00 14.01
C ALA A 173 -19.80 -3.72 12.53
N LEU A 174 -18.78 -3.34 11.75
CA LEU A 174 -18.91 -3.16 10.31
C LEU A 174 -19.27 -4.45 9.59
N ALA A 175 -18.64 -5.56 9.98
CA ALA A 175 -18.93 -6.87 9.41
C ALA A 175 -20.36 -7.31 9.70
N GLN A 176 -20.83 -7.09 10.93
CA GLN A 176 -22.22 -7.39 11.32
C GLN A 176 -23.23 -6.52 10.57
N ALA A 177 -22.95 -5.24 10.39
CA ALA A 177 -23.81 -4.34 9.64
C ALA A 177 -23.89 -4.76 8.16
N GLU A 178 -22.77 -5.14 7.55
CA GLU A 178 -22.72 -5.62 6.17
C GLU A 178 -23.50 -6.93 5.98
N GLN A 179 -23.45 -7.83 6.95
CA GLN A 179 -24.20 -9.10 6.92
C GLN A 179 -25.67 -8.93 7.26
N ALA A 180 -26.02 -7.93 8.06
CA ALA A 180 -27.41 -7.68 8.48
C ALA A 180 -28.24 -6.99 7.36
N LEU A 181 -27.60 -6.28 6.44
CA LEU A 181 -28.29 -5.58 5.36
C LEU A 181 -29.15 -6.48 4.47
N PRO A 182 -28.76 -7.74 4.14
CA PRO A 182 -29.61 -8.64 3.36
C PRO A 182 -30.78 -9.22 4.14
N ALA A 183 -30.82 -9.10 5.43
CA ALA A 183 -31.85 -9.70 6.28
C ALA A 183 -33.04 -8.78 6.54
N ILE A 184 -33.01 -7.57 6.00
CA ILE A 184 -34.11 -6.58 6.15
C ILE A 184 -34.86 -6.54 4.80
N GLU A 185 -35.57 -7.64 4.52
CA GLU A 185 -36.66 -7.62 3.56
C GLU A 185 -37.96 -7.68 4.31
#